data_850c0cc94069b71a0a208a32b557c6f4
#
_entry.id   850c0cc94069b71a0a208a32b557c6f4
#
_cell.length_a   1.000
_cell.length_b   1.000
_cell.length_c   1.000
_cell.angle_alpha   90.00
_cell.angle_beta   90.00
_cell.angle_gamma   90.00
#
_symmetry.space_group_name_H-M   'P 1'
#
loop_
_entity.id
_entity.type
_entity.pdbx_description
1 polymer ?
#
loop_
_entity_poly.entity_id
_entity_poly.type
_entity_poly.pdbx_seq_one_letter_code
_entity_poly.pdbx_strand_id
1 'polypeptide(L)' 'MESALAVSNLILWIVVIVLGVTVLALARQVGVLFERIAPAGAAH' A
#
# COMPACT_ATOMS: atom_id res chain seq x y z
N MET A 1 1.78 1.64 32.90
CA MET A 1 2.94 1.60 32.02
C MET A 1 2.81 0.59 30.92
N GLU A 2 2.43 -0.65 31.23
CA GLU A 2 2.24 -1.68 30.22
C GLU A 2 1.14 -1.32 29.25
N SER A 3 0.04 -0.74 29.74
CA SER A 3 -1.07 -0.35 28.87
C SER A 3 -0.67 0.73 27.88
N ALA A 4 0.16 1.67 28.31
CA ALA A 4 0.64 2.74 27.42
C ALA A 4 1.49 2.16 26.30
N LEU A 5 2.36 1.21 26.62
CA LEU A 5 3.19 0.54 25.63
C LEU A 5 2.34 -0.30 24.67
N ALA A 6 1.35 -1.01 25.20
CA ALA A 6 0.47 -1.83 24.39
C ALA A 6 -0.36 -0.96 23.44
N VAL A 7 -0.91 0.14 23.93
CA VAL A 7 -1.70 1.05 23.12
C VAL A 7 -0.82 1.70 22.04
N SER A 8 0.37 2.11 22.40
CA SER A 8 1.32 2.70 21.46
C SER A 8 1.68 1.71 20.37
N ASN A 9 1.95 0.47 20.74
CA ASN A 9 2.26 -0.59 19.79
C ASN A 9 1.09 -0.87 18.86
N LEU A 10 -0.11 -0.89 19.40
CA LEU A 10 -1.31 -1.10 18.60
C LEU A 10 -1.51 0.00 17.57
N ILE A 11 -1.35 1.24 18.01
CA ILE A 11 -1.47 2.40 17.11
C ILE A 11 -0.41 2.32 16.00
N LEU A 12 0.80 1.95 16.36
CA LEU A 12 1.89 1.79 15.39
C LEU A 12 1.54 0.75 14.33
N TRP A 13 0.99 -0.39 14.76
CA TRP A 13 0.58 -1.43 13.85
C TRP A 13 -0.53 -0.98 12.91
N ILE A 14 -1.52 -0.25 13.45
CA ILE A 14 -2.61 0.28 12.64
C ILE A 14 -2.05 1.23 11.57
N VAL A 15 -1.15 2.13 11.97
CA VAL A 15 -0.54 3.07 11.04
C VAL A 15 0.24 2.34 9.96
N VAL A 16 1.02 1.33 10.33
CA VAL A 16 1.80 0.55 9.37
C VAL A 16 0.90 -0.18 8.39
N ILE A 17 -0.18 -0.78 8.88
CA ILE A 17 -1.12 -1.49 8.01
C ILE A 17 -1.81 -0.53 7.05
N VAL A 18 -2.28 0.61 7.54
CA VAL A 18 -2.94 1.62 6.71
C VAL A 18 -1.99 2.14 5.64
N LEU A 19 -0.76 2.45 6.02
CA LEU A 19 0.25 2.91 5.07
C LEU A 19 0.58 1.84 4.05
N GLY A 20 0.76 0.61 4.49
CA GLY A 20 1.05 -0.50 3.61
C GLY A 20 -0.05 -0.74 2.58
N VAL A 21 -1.30 -0.73 3.03
CA VAL A 21 -2.45 -0.91 2.15
C VAL A 21 -2.55 0.25 1.16
N THR A 22 -2.33 1.47 1.63
CA THR A 22 -2.37 2.67 0.77
C THR A 22 -1.30 2.59 -0.30
N VAL A 23 -0.07 2.25 0.08
CA VAL A 23 1.04 2.12 -0.87
C VAL A 23 0.74 1.01 -1.87
N LEU A 24 0.23 -0.12 -1.39
CA LEU A 24 -0.12 -1.23 -2.27
C LEU A 24 -1.22 -0.85 -3.25
N ALA A 25 -2.23 -0.12 -2.78
CA ALA A 25 -3.32 0.34 -3.64
C ALA A 25 -2.80 1.27 -4.73
N LEU A 26 -1.94 2.21 -4.36
CA LEU A 26 -1.32 3.12 -5.32
C LEU A 26 -0.45 2.37 -6.31
N ALA A 27 0.34 1.42 -5.83
CA ALA A 27 1.19 0.61 -6.69
C ALA A 27 0.37 -0.20 -7.69
N ARG A 28 -0.75 -0.74 -7.25
CA ARG A 28 -1.66 -1.47 -8.14
C ARG A 28 -2.25 -0.58 -9.20
N GLN A 29 -2.64 0.63 -8.84
CA GLN A 29 -3.20 1.59 -9.80
C GLN A 29 -2.17 1.95 -10.86
N VAL A 30 -0.94 2.18 -10.46
CA VAL A 30 0.15 2.47 -11.39
C VAL A 30 0.44 1.24 -12.26
N GLY A 31 0.45 0.06 -11.65
CA GLY A 31 0.69 -1.18 -12.37
C GLY A 31 -0.35 -1.44 -13.44
N VAL A 32 -1.63 -1.23 -13.11
CA VAL A 32 -2.73 -1.41 -14.06
C VAL A 32 -2.60 -0.42 -15.22
N LEU A 33 -2.27 0.83 -14.91
CA LEU A 33 -2.05 1.84 -15.94
C LEU A 33 -0.88 1.45 -16.84
N PHE A 34 0.18 0.95 -16.24
CA PHE A 34 1.36 0.52 -16.98
C PHE A 34 1.05 -0.66 -17.89
N GLU A 35 0.26 -1.61 -17.41
CA GLU A 35 -0.15 -2.75 -18.20
C GLU A 35 -1.00 -2.35 -19.39
N ARG A 36 -1.85 -1.37 -19.22
CA ARG A 36 -2.69 -0.87 -20.32
C ARG A 36 -1.87 -0.19 -21.39
N ILE A 37 -0.85 0.56 -20.98
CA ILE A 37 -0.01 1.28 -21.92
C ILE A 37 0.99 0.33 -22.58
N ALA A 38 1.65 -0.52 -21.80
CA ALA A 38 2.66 -1.42 -22.30
C ALA A 38 2.12 -2.45 -23.30
N PRO A 39 1.01 -3.16 -23.01
CA PRO A 39 0.45 -4.10 -23.99
C PRO A 39 0.01 -3.42 -25.27
N ALA A 40 -0.58 -2.25 -25.16
CA ALA A 40 -0.98 -1.50 -26.35
C ALA A 40 0.22 -1.14 -27.20
N GLY A 41 1.31 -0.71 -26.59
CA GLY A 41 2.54 -0.41 -27.29
C GLY A 41 3.21 -1.66 -27.82
N ALA A 42 3.20 -2.74 -27.02
CA ALA A 42 3.80 -4.00 -27.41
C ALA A 42 3.06 -4.66 -28.56
N ALA A 43 1.76 -4.46 -28.65
CA ALA A 43 0.95 -5.03 -29.74
C ALA A 43 1.30 -4.40 -31.10
N HIS A 44 1.90 -3.25 -31.05
CA HIS A 44 2.32 -2.55 -32.26
C HIS A 44 3.76 -2.86 -32.61
#